data_a324428d56f0c33791b992f0b74a67e9
#
_entry.id   a324428d56f0c33791b992f0b74a67e9
#
_cell.length_a   1.000
_cell.length_b   1.000
_cell.length_c   1.000
_cell.angle_alpha   90.00
_cell.angle_beta   90.00
_cell.angle_gamma   90.00
#
_symmetry.space_group_name_H-M   'P 1'
#
loop_
_entity.id
_entity.type
_entity.pdbx_description
1 polymer ?
#
loop_
_entity_poly.entity_id
_entity_poly.type
_entity_poly.pdbx_seq_one_letter_code
_entity_poly.pdbx_strand_id
1 'polypeptide(L)'
;MNSIYGILGQDLNIYKGTNMEPNPIYSLIKGGLNTFSKNMASYYGQYSIRINTIISGGIEGHIAGSKNKQSSKFKSNYSKKTFLKRLAKPQEIARGVVFLSLDKSSYITGSNLVIDAGWSAT
;
A
#
# COMPACT_ATOMS: atom_id res chain seq x y z
N MET A 1 2.90 0.83 7.48
CA MET A 1 2.06 0.66 6.29
C MET A 1 2.60 1.52 5.16
N ASN A 2 2.64 0.98 3.94
CA ASN A 2 3.22 1.62 2.76
C ASN A 2 2.22 1.53 1.57
N SER A 3 2.66 1.79 0.35
CA SER A 3 1.83 1.85 -0.85
C SER A 3 2.47 1.07 -2.01
N ILE A 4 1.65 0.58 -2.94
CA ILE A 4 2.13 0.05 -4.23
C ILE A 4 3.00 1.06 -4.98
N TYR A 5 2.82 2.35 -4.78
CA TYR A 5 3.67 3.40 -5.36
C TYR A 5 5.06 3.52 -4.71
N GLY A 6 5.37 2.67 -3.75
CA GLY A 6 6.75 2.42 -3.29
C GLY A 6 7.46 1.30 -4.04
N ILE A 7 6.77 0.57 -4.91
CA ILE A 7 7.31 -0.53 -5.72
C ILE A 7 6.97 -0.41 -7.22
N LEU A 8 6.04 0.47 -7.56
CA LEU A 8 5.59 0.74 -8.93
C LEU A 8 5.56 2.24 -9.21
N GLY A 9 5.69 2.61 -10.50
CA GLY A 9 5.37 3.95 -10.97
C GLY A 9 3.87 4.24 -10.86
N GLN A 10 3.52 5.53 -10.73
CA GLN A 10 2.11 5.94 -10.71
C GLN A 10 1.49 5.83 -12.10
N ASP A 11 0.33 5.18 -12.21
CA ASP A 11 -0.45 5.19 -13.45
C ASP A 11 -1.30 6.46 -13.52
N LEU A 12 -0.92 7.37 -14.39
CA LEU A 12 -1.60 8.66 -14.55
C LEU A 12 -3.04 8.55 -15.06
N ASN A 13 -3.40 7.40 -15.64
CA ASN A 13 -4.75 7.21 -16.17
C ASN A 13 -5.82 7.16 -15.07
N ILE A 14 -5.44 6.79 -13.84
CA ILE A 14 -6.41 6.77 -12.75
C ILE A 14 -6.88 8.17 -12.33
N TYR A 15 -6.10 9.19 -12.62
CA TYR A 15 -6.40 10.59 -12.28
C TYR A 15 -7.18 11.32 -13.39
N LYS A 16 -7.29 10.75 -14.60
CA LYS A 16 -8.00 11.40 -15.73
C LYS A 16 -9.45 11.67 -15.40
N GLY A 17 -9.86 12.94 -15.58
CA GLY A 17 -11.22 13.42 -15.27
C GLY A 17 -11.55 13.44 -13.78
N THR A 18 -10.55 13.59 -12.93
CA THR A 18 -10.70 13.79 -11.48
C THR A 18 -10.03 15.09 -11.06
N ASN A 19 -10.32 15.55 -9.84
CA ASN A 19 -9.64 16.71 -9.23
C ASN A 19 -8.38 16.29 -8.44
N MET A 20 -7.85 15.09 -8.69
CA MET A 20 -6.66 14.58 -8.02
C MET A 20 -5.48 14.63 -8.99
N GLU A 21 -4.32 14.96 -8.46
CA GLU A 21 -3.07 14.98 -9.22
C GLU A 21 -2.06 13.98 -8.66
N PRO A 22 -1.23 13.37 -9.52
CA PRO A 22 -0.13 12.55 -9.07
C PRO A 22 0.93 13.40 -8.38
N ASN A 23 1.51 12.88 -7.33
CA ASN A 23 2.63 13.52 -6.64
C ASN A 23 3.86 12.61 -6.67
N PRO A 24 4.91 12.95 -7.44
CA PRO A 24 6.11 12.12 -7.55
C PRO A 24 6.88 11.98 -6.23
N ILE A 25 6.82 12.98 -5.36
CA ILE A 25 7.42 12.93 -4.01
C ILE A 25 6.80 11.80 -3.18
N TYR A 26 5.51 11.51 -3.40
CA TYR A 26 4.86 10.38 -2.72
C TYR A 26 5.57 9.06 -3.02
N SER A 27 5.87 8.78 -4.28
CA SER A 27 6.59 7.56 -4.68
C SER A 27 8.02 7.51 -4.15
N LEU A 28 8.73 8.64 -4.12
CA LEU A 28 10.05 8.75 -3.52
C LEU A 28 10.02 8.35 -2.03
N ILE A 29 9.11 8.93 -1.25
CA ILE A 29 8.96 8.64 0.17
C ILE A 29 8.59 7.15 0.38
N LYS A 30 7.63 6.64 -0.40
CA LYS A 30 7.16 5.26 -0.26
C LYS A 30 8.23 4.24 -0.67
N GLY A 31 9.01 4.53 -1.70
CA GLY A 31 10.17 3.71 -2.09
C GLY A 31 11.25 3.69 -1.02
N GLY A 32 11.61 4.87 -0.49
CA GLY A 32 12.58 4.99 0.61
C GLY A 32 12.15 4.25 1.87
N LEU A 33 10.89 4.38 2.27
CA LEU A 33 10.35 3.66 3.43
C LEU A 33 10.40 2.14 3.25
N ASN A 34 10.25 1.64 2.03
CA ASN A 34 10.32 0.20 1.75
C ASN A 34 11.73 -0.35 2.02
N THR A 35 12.75 0.30 1.51
CA THR A 35 14.15 -0.08 1.74
C THR A 35 14.57 0.15 3.20
N PHE A 36 14.15 1.27 3.80
CA PHE A 36 14.40 1.57 5.20
C PHE A 36 13.84 0.48 6.13
N SER A 37 12.63 -0.01 5.87
CA SER A 37 12.03 -1.09 6.68
C SER A 37 12.86 -2.38 6.63
N LYS A 38 13.45 -2.72 5.48
CA LYS A 38 14.34 -3.87 5.35
C LYS A 38 15.62 -3.70 6.16
N ASN A 39 16.22 -2.52 6.11
CA ASN A 39 17.40 -2.20 6.92
C ASN A 39 17.09 -2.32 8.42
N MET A 40 15.94 -1.81 8.84
CA MET A 40 15.51 -1.92 10.23
C MET A 40 15.23 -3.36 10.64
N ALA A 41 14.66 -4.19 9.76
CA ALA A 41 14.47 -5.62 10.03
C ALA A 41 15.80 -6.35 10.25
N SER A 42 16.83 -6.04 9.44
CA SER A 42 18.18 -6.56 9.61
C SER A 42 18.80 -6.12 10.93
N TYR A 43 18.69 -4.83 11.27
CA TYR A 43 19.26 -4.27 12.49
C TYR A 43 18.62 -4.82 13.76
N TYR A 44 17.30 -4.91 13.79
CA TYR A 44 16.54 -5.29 14.99
C TYR A 44 16.30 -6.80 15.12
N GLY A 45 16.58 -7.58 14.08
CA GLY A 45 16.41 -9.05 14.12
C GLY A 45 17.19 -9.73 15.23
N GLN A 46 18.39 -9.24 15.55
CA GLN A 46 19.21 -9.73 16.67
C GLN A 46 18.53 -9.58 18.05
N TYR A 47 17.53 -8.70 18.16
CA TYR A 47 16.74 -8.48 19.38
C TYR A 47 15.38 -9.19 19.32
N SER A 48 15.20 -10.11 18.36
CA SER A 48 13.91 -10.81 18.13
C SER A 48 12.76 -9.88 17.78
N ILE A 49 13.05 -8.68 17.25
CA ILE A 49 12.05 -7.73 16.78
C ILE A 49 11.86 -7.91 15.28
N ARG A 50 10.62 -8.20 14.89
CA ARG A 50 10.23 -8.35 13.50
C ARG A 50 9.72 -7.03 12.93
N ILE A 51 10.19 -6.66 11.74
CA ILE A 51 9.74 -5.46 11.02
C ILE A 51 9.33 -5.88 9.62
N ASN A 52 8.06 -5.65 9.28
CA ASN A 52 7.48 -5.96 7.98
C ASN A 52 6.72 -4.77 7.43
N THR A 53 6.46 -4.80 6.14
CA THR A 53 5.74 -3.73 5.45
C THR A 53 4.47 -4.27 4.80
N ILE A 54 3.33 -3.62 5.06
CA ILE A 54 2.13 -3.79 4.25
C ILE A 54 2.22 -2.84 3.06
N ILE A 55 2.23 -3.38 1.86
CA ILE A 55 2.14 -2.64 0.60
C ILE A 55 0.68 -2.63 0.17
N SER A 56 -0.04 -1.55 0.43
CA SER A 56 -1.46 -1.47 0.09
C SER A 56 -1.70 -0.84 -1.28
N GLY A 57 -2.68 -1.38 -1.99
CA GLY A 57 -3.35 -0.69 -3.09
C GLY A 57 -4.29 0.41 -2.60
N GLY A 58 -5.21 0.85 -3.46
CA GLY A 58 -6.22 1.85 -3.13
C GLY A 58 -7.21 1.32 -2.09
N ILE A 59 -7.42 2.13 -1.06
CA ILE A 59 -8.35 1.86 0.04
C ILE A 59 -9.53 2.83 -0.11
N GLU A 60 -10.76 2.36 0.05
CA GLU A 60 -11.94 3.22 0.06
C GLU A 60 -11.91 4.17 1.26
N GLY A 61 -12.29 5.44 1.02
CA GLY A 61 -12.38 6.42 2.09
C GLY A 61 -12.08 7.84 1.64
N HIS A 62 -11.47 8.60 2.55
CA HIS A 62 -11.04 9.95 2.28
C HIS A 62 -9.70 9.99 1.54
N ILE A 63 -9.49 11.06 0.79
CA ILE A 63 -8.18 11.37 0.21
C ILE A 63 -7.23 11.70 1.38
N ALA A 64 -6.05 11.10 1.39
CA ALA A 64 -5.07 11.34 2.44
C ALA A 64 -4.76 12.84 2.59
N GLY A 65 -4.84 13.34 3.82
CA GLY A 65 -4.63 14.77 4.12
C GLY A 65 -5.83 15.67 3.80
N SER A 66 -7.00 15.12 3.43
CA SER A 66 -8.20 15.88 3.08
C SER A 66 -9.45 15.30 3.74
N LYS A 67 -10.45 16.18 3.97
CA LYS A 67 -11.81 15.76 4.36
C LYS A 67 -12.64 15.25 3.16
N ASN A 68 -12.13 15.40 1.95
CA ASN A 68 -12.83 14.99 0.74
C ASN A 68 -12.77 13.49 0.53
N LYS A 69 -13.87 12.90 0.13
CA LYS A 69 -13.94 11.50 -0.30
C LYS A 69 -13.43 11.36 -1.74
N GLN A 70 -12.92 10.19 -2.04
CA GLN A 70 -12.56 9.83 -3.42
C GLN A 70 -13.78 9.90 -4.32
N SER A 71 -13.63 10.55 -5.50
CA SER A 71 -14.70 10.65 -6.48
C SER A 71 -15.08 9.29 -7.07
N SER A 72 -16.30 9.14 -7.55
CA SER A 72 -16.76 7.95 -8.28
C SER A 72 -15.90 7.70 -9.52
N LYS A 73 -15.48 8.75 -10.20
CA LYS A 73 -14.61 8.68 -11.37
C LYS A 73 -13.25 8.07 -11.04
N PHE A 74 -12.61 8.53 -9.94
CA PHE A 74 -11.35 7.94 -9.46
C PHE A 74 -11.51 6.45 -9.13
N LYS A 75 -12.54 6.10 -8.36
CA LYS A 75 -12.84 4.71 -8.00
C LYS A 75 -13.02 3.82 -9.23
N SER A 76 -13.77 4.31 -10.23
CA SER A 76 -13.99 3.61 -11.49
C SER A 76 -12.69 3.40 -12.26
N ASN A 77 -11.86 4.44 -12.40
CA ASN A 77 -10.58 4.34 -13.10
C ASN A 77 -9.64 3.37 -12.37
N TYR A 78 -9.57 3.48 -11.04
CA TYR A 78 -8.74 2.62 -10.19
C TYR A 78 -9.15 1.15 -10.30
N SER A 79 -10.45 0.85 -10.22
CA SER A 79 -11.01 -0.50 -10.27
C SER A 79 -10.67 -1.24 -11.57
N LYS A 80 -10.52 -0.53 -12.68
CA LYS A 80 -10.11 -1.13 -13.96
C LYS A 80 -8.73 -1.77 -13.92
N LYS A 81 -7.84 -1.28 -13.03
CA LYS A 81 -6.47 -1.76 -12.86
C LYS A 81 -6.35 -2.94 -11.91
N THR A 82 -7.33 -3.17 -11.07
CA THR A 82 -7.33 -4.29 -10.13
C THR A 82 -8.03 -5.51 -10.71
N PHE A 83 -7.55 -6.71 -10.38
CA PHE A 83 -8.22 -7.95 -10.81
C PHE A 83 -9.59 -8.11 -10.12
N LEU A 84 -9.70 -7.69 -8.85
CA LEU A 84 -10.97 -7.75 -8.11
C LEU A 84 -11.94 -6.60 -8.45
N LYS A 85 -11.57 -5.69 -9.38
CA LYS A 85 -12.41 -4.61 -9.93
C LYS A 85 -13.00 -3.67 -8.86
N ARG A 86 -12.28 -3.46 -7.78
CA ARG A 86 -12.67 -2.55 -6.69
C ARG A 86 -11.46 -2.07 -5.88
N LEU A 87 -11.67 -1.05 -5.06
CA LEU A 87 -10.75 -0.67 -4.00
C LEU A 87 -10.92 -1.62 -2.79
N ALA A 88 -9.91 -1.66 -1.93
CA ALA A 88 -9.99 -2.40 -0.68
C ALA A 88 -10.87 -1.68 0.34
N LYS A 89 -11.59 -2.44 1.16
CA LYS A 89 -12.16 -1.92 2.41
C LYS A 89 -11.04 -1.79 3.45
N PRO A 90 -11.07 -0.79 4.35
CA PRO A 90 -10.05 -0.61 5.38
C PRO A 90 -9.77 -1.88 6.21
N GLN A 91 -10.81 -2.66 6.50
CA GLN A 91 -10.71 -3.90 7.26
C GLN A 91 -9.90 -4.99 6.55
N GLU A 92 -9.87 -4.99 5.21
CA GLU A 92 -9.09 -5.97 4.44
C GLU A 92 -7.59 -5.72 4.61
N ILE A 93 -7.18 -4.46 4.69
CA ILE A 93 -5.79 -4.08 4.97
C ILE A 93 -5.44 -4.34 6.45
N ALA A 94 -6.36 -4.00 7.37
CA ALA A 94 -6.16 -4.21 8.81
C ALA A 94 -5.92 -5.69 9.15
N ARG A 95 -6.58 -6.62 8.46
CA ARG A 95 -6.34 -8.07 8.65
C ARG A 95 -4.90 -8.47 8.34
N GLY A 96 -4.28 -7.86 7.32
CA GLY A 96 -2.85 -8.08 7.03
C GLY A 96 -1.94 -7.58 8.14
N VAL A 97 -2.28 -6.42 8.75
CA VAL A 97 -1.54 -5.89 9.91
C VAL A 97 -1.66 -6.85 11.08
N VAL A 98 -2.87 -7.30 11.40
CA VAL A 98 -3.12 -8.27 12.48
C VAL A 98 -2.32 -9.55 12.25
N PHE A 99 -2.36 -10.13 11.05
CA PHE A 99 -1.60 -11.33 10.72
C PHE A 99 -0.10 -11.15 10.99
N LEU A 100 0.50 -10.05 10.53
CA LEU A 100 1.92 -9.79 10.73
C LEU A 100 2.29 -9.47 12.20
N SER A 101 1.31 -9.16 13.05
CA SER A 101 1.51 -8.87 14.47
C SER A 101 1.40 -10.11 15.37
N LEU A 102 0.90 -11.22 14.83
CA LEU A 102 0.69 -12.46 15.59
C LEU A 102 1.91 -13.39 15.51
N ASP A 103 2.01 -14.32 16.43
CA ASP A 103 3.04 -15.38 16.45
C ASP A 103 2.95 -16.30 15.23
N LYS A 104 1.79 -16.37 14.57
CA LYS A 104 1.61 -17.09 13.29
C LYS A 104 2.53 -16.58 12.18
N SER A 105 3.10 -15.40 12.32
CA SER A 105 4.09 -14.81 11.42
C SER A 105 5.48 -14.69 12.06
N SER A 106 5.78 -15.50 13.09
CA SER A 106 7.02 -15.41 13.87
C SER A 106 8.32 -15.53 13.06
N TYR A 107 8.26 -16.20 11.90
CA TYR A 107 9.42 -16.35 10.99
C TYR A 107 9.38 -15.37 9.80
N ILE A 108 8.54 -14.34 9.86
CA ILE A 108 8.41 -13.33 8.79
C ILE A 108 8.98 -12.00 9.29
N THR A 109 10.11 -11.57 8.73
CA THR A 109 10.71 -10.25 8.96
C THR A 109 11.36 -9.74 7.68
N GLY A 110 11.47 -8.42 7.51
CA GLY A 110 11.99 -7.78 6.29
C GLY A 110 11.11 -7.94 5.05
N SER A 111 9.91 -8.49 5.19
CA SER A 111 9.01 -8.85 4.09
C SER A 111 8.04 -7.72 3.74
N ASN A 112 7.63 -7.74 2.47
CA ASN A 112 6.52 -6.92 1.96
C ASN A 112 5.30 -7.81 1.75
N LEU A 113 4.24 -7.58 2.51
CA LEU A 113 2.94 -8.18 2.26
C LEU A 113 2.13 -7.26 1.35
N VAL A 114 1.97 -7.65 0.10
CA VAL A 114 1.21 -6.86 -0.90
C VAL A 114 -0.27 -7.19 -0.78
N ILE A 115 -1.11 -6.16 -0.64
CA ILE A 115 -2.58 -6.24 -0.57
C ILE A 115 -3.15 -5.18 -1.51
N ASP A 116 -3.29 -5.52 -2.80
CA ASP A 116 -3.58 -4.55 -3.86
C ASP A 116 -4.59 -5.05 -4.91
N ALA A 117 -5.26 -6.16 -4.64
CA ALA A 117 -6.21 -6.79 -5.55
C ALA A 117 -5.58 -7.17 -6.90
N GLY A 118 -4.28 -7.51 -6.92
CA GLY A 118 -3.55 -7.97 -8.09
C GLY A 118 -3.02 -6.87 -9.02
N TRP A 119 -3.11 -5.59 -8.63
CA TRP A 119 -2.59 -4.50 -9.47
C TRP A 119 -1.12 -4.70 -9.84
N SER A 120 -0.26 -5.07 -8.87
CA SER A 120 1.18 -5.22 -9.09
C SER A 120 1.59 -6.57 -9.67
N ALA A 121 0.64 -7.43 -10.00
CA ALA A 121 0.90 -8.75 -10.58
C ALA A 121 0.97 -8.76 -12.12
N THR A 122 0.86 -7.58 -12.77
CA THR A 122 0.94 -7.38 -14.23
C THR A 122 2.13 -6.55 -14.61
#